data_1713ca0aa57c5c992f40a15ca93ab1d3
#
_entry.id   1713ca0aa57c5c992f40a15ca93ab1d3
#
_cell.length_a   1.000
_cell.length_b   1.000
_cell.length_c   1.000
_cell.angle_alpha   90.00
_cell.angle_beta   90.00
_cell.angle_gamma   90.00
#
_symmetry.space_group_name_H-M   'P 1'
#
loop_
_entity.id
_entity.type
_entity.pdbx_description
1 polymer ?
#
loop_
_entity_poly.entity_id
_entity_poly.type
_entity_poly.pdbx_seq_one_letter_code
_entity_poly.pdbx_strand_id
1 'polypeptide(L)'
;MKNKTFDLTFIIFSIIVALFGAIIGMQLITSLGITPNTSIIGALIAMLIARIPMQLFYKYRSLENQNLVQTTISAATFGAANSLLIPVGIPYVMGMPELIVPMLVGAGVALLIDTFILYKVFDTKLFSADEVWPPGVATAEALKAGDEGGAKAKFLGLGIIGGMIGSHFGISMSAFGVAFIGNIWALTMFGLGLLLRGYSVQLFGVDLSTYYIPHGMMIGAGIIALLQFILVLLRSKKQNIKKILQDENHENTRNEKDIQMGFGLGYILYVIGAVVVAMMAGIIGDMPIWQVILFVLFAAFAALASEIIVGIAAMHSGWFPAFAVTLISLIIGMLLGFPPVALALLTGYTAATGPAFADLGYDFKTGVIIRKGASIEQELFGRRQQLKSALIGFGVAMVMVSLFANNFFAKDLVPPVDKTYAITIESGLTGNVGMLLLLWAIPGAIIQLIGGPKRQMGILLATGLLIINPIAGWAVMAGILIRTIVLKVKGPEAENTMYTTAAGFIAGDAIYSFFSSIWKVK
;
A
#
# COMPACT_ATOMS: atom_id res chain seq x y z
N MET A 1 32.15 -15.30 7.02
CA MET A 1 32.20 -15.34 5.53
C MET A 1 31.61 -14.04 5.01
N LYS A 2 32.40 -13.19 4.34
CA LYS A 2 31.90 -11.99 3.65
C LYS A 2 31.20 -12.44 2.37
N ASN A 3 29.95 -12.89 2.44
CA ASN A 3 29.18 -13.19 1.25
C ASN A 3 28.86 -11.85 0.56
N LYS A 4 29.39 -11.65 -0.64
CA LYS A 4 29.03 -10.57 -1.56
C LYS A 4 27.62 -10.83 -2.11
N THR A 5 26.61 -10.76 -1.27
CA THR A 5 25.20 -10.95 -1.70
C THR A 5 24.80 -9.87 -2.71
N PHE A 6 25.26 -8.63 -2.50
CA PHE A 6 25.05 -7.51 -3.42
C PHE A 6 26.22 -7.37 -4.40
N ASP A 7 26.34 -8.33 -5.31
CA ASP A 7 27.17 -8.18 -6.51
C ASP A 7 26.40 -7.43 -7.62
N LEU A 8 27.13 -7.02 -8.66
CA LEU A 8 26.51 -6.29 -9.79
C LEU A 8 25.36 -7.07 -10.43
N THR A 9 25.47 -8.38 -10.51
CA THR A 9 24.44 -9.27 -11.08
C THR A 9 23.17 -9.24 -10.21
N PHE A 10 23.31 -9.24 -8.88
CA PHE A 10 22.18 -9.13 -7.97
C PHE A 10 21.46 -7.78 -8.12
N ILE A 11 22.23 -6.69 -8.22
CA ILE A 11 21.67 -5.33 -8.37
C ILE A 11 20.91 -5.21 -9.69
N ILE A 12 21.51 -5.61 -10.82
CA ILE A 12 20.84 -5.57 -12.14
C ILE A 12 19.57 -6.39 -12.12
N PHE A 13 19.63 -7.59 -11.57
CA PHE A 13 18.49 -8.47 -11.48
C PHE A 13 17.39 -7.88 -10.58
N SER A 14 17.76 -7.30 -9.42
CA SER A 14 16.84 -6.61 -8.51
C SER A 14 16.13 -5.43 -9.20
N ILE A 15 16.84 -4.67 -10.03
CA ILE A 15 16.24 -3.60 -10.83
C ILE A 15 15.21 -4.15 -11.82
N ILE A 16 15.52 -5.23 -12.52
CA ILE A 16 14.60 -5.84 -13.50
C ILE A 16 13.30 -6.29 -12.81
N VAL A 17 13.40 -7.01 -11.68
CA VAL A 17 12.21 -7.48 -10.98
C VAL A 17 11.44 -6.34 -10.31
N ALA A 18 12.11 -5.28 -9.87
CA ALA A 18 11.50 -4.08 -9.33
C ALA A 18 10.68 -3.32 -10.38
N LEU A 19 11.13 -3.30 -11.65
CA LEU A 19 10.35 -2.72 -12.77
C LEU A 19 8.98 -3.41 -12.91
N PHE A 20 8.95 -4.74 -12.88
CA PHE A 20 7.69 -5.50 -12.90
C PHE A 20 6.84 -5.22 -11.66
N GLY A 21 7.46 -5.16 -10.47
CA GLY A 21 6.77 -4.80 -9.24
C GLY A 21 6.10 -3.43 -9.34
N ALA A 22 6.81 -2.40 -9.77
CA ALA A 22 6.28 -1.05 -9.91
C ALA A 22 5.10 -0.99 -10.92
N ILE A 23 5.21 -1.70 -12.07
CA ILE A 23 4.13 -1.81 -13.06
C ILE A 23 2.87 -2.43 -12.41
N ILE A 24 3.04 -3.54 -11.69
CA ILE A 24 1.95 -4.21 -10.98
C ILE A 24 1.30 -3.26 -9.98
N GLY A 25 2.10 -2.55 -9.19
CA GLY A 25 1.62 -1.60 -8.19
C GLY A 25 0.79 -0.46 -8.80
N MET A 26 1.33 0.22 -9.82
CA MET A 26 0.62 1.29 -10.52
C MET A 26 -0.69 0.80 -11.13
N GLN A 27 -0.70 -0.38 -11.77
CA GLN A 27 -1.90 -0.95 -12.36
C GLN A 27 -2.97 -1.27 -11.30
N LEU A 28 -2.58 -1.89 -10.18
CA LEU A 28 -3.51 -2.25 -9.11
C LEU A 28 -4.17 -1.02 -8.49
N ILE A 29 -3.38 -0.01 -8.10
CA ILE A 29 -3.90 1.16 -7.41
C ILE A 29 -4.80 2.02 -8.30
N THR A 30 -4.49 2.12 -9.59
CA THR A 30 -5.27 2.92 -10.54
C THR A 30 -6.52 2.21 -11.04
N SER A 31 -6.46 0.89 -11.23
CA SER A 31 -7.60 0.12 -11.77
C SER A 31 -8.55 -0.40 -10.71
N LEU A 32 -8.07 -0.67 -9.49
CA LEU A 32 -8.83 -1.25 -8.40
C LEU A 32 -8.86 -0.39 -7.13
N GLY A 33 -8.03 0.65 -7.04
CA GLY A 33 -7.93 1.49 -5.84
C GLY A 33 -7.43 0.76 -4.58
N ILE A 34 -6.93 -0.45 -4.74
CA ILE A 34 -6.42 -1.29 -3.65
C ILE A 34 -5.11 -1.97 -4.07
N THR A 35 -4.25 -2.19 -3.10
CA THR A 35 -3.05 -3.02 -3.23
C THR A 35 -3.19 -4.21 -2.28
N PRO A 36 -3.51 -5.40 -2.78
CA PRO A 36 -3.50 -6.60 -1.95
C PRO A 36 -2.07 -6.87 -1.48
N ASN A 37 -1.90 -7.82 -0.56
CA ASN A 37 -0.59 -8.15 0.02
C ASN A 37 0.50 -8.35 -1.04
N THR A 38 1.26 -7.29 -1.33
CA THR A 38 2.30 -7.24 -2.36
C THR A 38 3.51 -8.09 -1.98
N SER A 39 3.76 -8.28 -0.68
CA SER A 39 4.82 -9.15 -0.17
C SER A 39 4.61 -10.60 -0.60
N ILE A 40 3.37 -11.11 -0.61
CA ILE A 40 3.07 -12.45 -1.13
C ILE A 40 3.31 -12.52 -2.64
N ILE A 41 2.89 -11.52 -3.40
CA ILE A 41 3.14 -11.46 -4.85
C ILE A 41 4.66 -11.49 -5.11
N GLY A 42 5.41 -10.69 -4.38
CA GLY A 42 6.88 -10.67 -4.44
C GLY A 42 7.50 -12.02 -4.11
N ALA A 43 7.01 -12.70 -3.07
CA ALA A 43 7.48 -14.03 -2.69
C ALA A 43 7.26 -15.07 -3.79
N LEU A 44 6.07 -15.06 -4.41
CA LEU A 44 5.75 -16.00 -5.49
C LEU A 44 6.62 -15.77 -6.73
N ILE A 45 6.88 -14.51 -7.09
CA ILE A 45 7.79 -14.17 -8.19
C ILE A 45 9.22 -14.58 -7.85
N ALA A 46 9.70 -14.32 -6.63
CA ALA A 46 11.04 -14.72 -6.17
C ALA A 46 11.23 -16.25 -6.23
N MET A 47 10.21 -17.01 -5.83
CA MET A 47 10.24 -18.48 -5.92
C MET A 47 10.31 -18.97 -7.36
N LEU A 48 9.58 -18.37 -8.31
CA LEU A 48 9.67 -18.71 -9.73
C LEU A 48 11.09 -18.54 -10.24
N ILE A 49 11.69 -17.41 -9.95
CA ILE A 49 13.05 -17.07 -10.37
C ILE A 49 14.05 -18.06 -9.81
N ALA A 50 13.90 -18.46 -8.53
CA ALA A 50 14.75 -19.45 -7.89
C ALA A 50 14.69 -20.83 -8.58
N ARG A 51 13.63 -21.13 -9.34
CA ARG A 51 13.45 -22.41 -10.04
C ARG A 51 13.94 -22.41 -11.48
N ILE A 52 14.36 -21.29 -12.03
CA ILE A 52 14.93 -21.22 -13.39
C ILE A 52 16.22 -22.06 -13.41
N PRO A 53 16.33 -23.08 -14.30
CA PRO A 53 17.46 -24.01 -14.31
C PRO A 53 18.69 -23.42 -15.04
N MET A 54 19.04 -22.20 -14.70
CA MET A 54 20.23 -21.51 -15.24
C MET A 54 21.21 -21.22 -14.11
N GLN A 55 22.50 -21.40 -14.38
CA GLN A 55 23.56 -21.21 -13.39
C GLN A 55 23.54 -19.81 -12.74
N LEU A 56 23.13 -18.79 -13.49
CA LEU A 56 22.96 -17.42 -13.02
C LEU A 56 21.99 -17.32 -11.84
N PHE A 57 20.94 -18.17 -11.80
CA PHE A 57 19.86 -18.13 -10.80
C PHE A 57 20.08 -19.06 -9.61
N TYR A 58 21.13 -19.89 -9.59
CA TYR A 58 21.38 -20.82 -8.48
C TYR A 58 21.56 -20.13 -7.13
N LYS A 59 22.13 -18.92 -7.12
CA LYS A 59 22.26 -18.13 -5.89
C LYS A 59 20.93 -17.72 -5.27
N TYR A 60 19.86 -17.61 -6.06
CA TYR A 60 18.52 -17.23 -5.59
C TYR A 60 17.72 -18.41 -5.00
N ARG A 61 18.28 -19.61 -4.98
CA ARG A 61 17.64 -20.80 -4.39
C ARG A 61 17.62 -20.75 -2.85
N SER A 62 18.52 -20.01 -2.21
CA SER A 62 18.48 -19.86 -0.76
C SER A 62 17.28 -18.99 -0.34
N LEU A 63 16.59 -19.39 0.74
CA LEU A 63 15.47 -18.63 1.29
C LEU A 63 15.81 -17.17 1.60
N GLU A 64 17.04 -16.91 2.08
CA GLU A 64 17.49 -15.55 2.35
C GLU A 64 17.52 -14.71 1.07
N ASN A 65 18.08 -15.24 -0.03
CA ASN A 65 18.13 -14.50 -1.29
C ASN A 65 16.73 -14.37 -1.93
N GLN A 66 15.87 -15.36 -1.78
CA GLN A 66 14.45 -15.24 -2.18
C GLN A 66 13.75 -14.13 -1.39
N ASN A 67 13.99 -14.02 -0.09
CA ASN A 67 13.47 -12.94 0.73
C ASN A 67 13.98 -11.56 0.30
N LEU A 68 15.25 -11.43 -0.08
CA LEU A 68 15.78 -10.16 -0.59
C LEU A 68 15.14 -9.76 -1.92
N VAL A 69 14.92 -10.70 -2.84
CA VAL A 69 14.21 -10.45 -4.10
C VAL A 69 12.75 -10.08 -3.83
N GLN A 70 12.08 -10.81 -2.93
CA GLN A 70 10.72 -10.52 -2.49
C GLN A 70 10.61 -9.10 -1.92
N THR A 71 11.51 -8.71 -1.00
CA THR A 71 11.56 -7.34 -0.45
C THR A 71 11.74 -6.29 -1.56
N THR A 72 12.58 -6.55 -2.57
CA THR A 72 12.75 -5.62 -3.70
C THR A 72 11.46 -5.43 -4.49
N ILE A 73 10.75 -6.52 -4.80
CA ILE A 73 9.51 -6.49 -5.57
C ILE A 73 8.39 -5.82 -4.76
N SER A 74 8.25 -6.20 -3.48
CA SER A 74 7.26 -5.64 -2.55
C SER A 74 7.43 -4.12 -2.43
N ALA A 75 8.64 -3.67 -2.11
CA ALA A 75 8.98 -2.26 -2.00
C ALA A 75 8.70 -1.49 -3.30
N ALA A 76 9.04 -2.05 -4.47
CA ALA A 76 8.77 -1.41 -5.74
C ALA A 76 7.27 -1.32 -6.03
N THR A 77 6.51 -2.39 -5.75
CA THR A 77 5.07 -2.47 -5.99
C THR A 77 4.32 -1.48 -5.08
N PHE A 78 4.60 -1.55 -3.79
CA PHE A 78 3.89 -0.76 -2.79
C PHE A 78 4.33 0.71 -2.81
N GLY A 79 5.63 0.95 -2.96
CA GLY A 79 6.19 2.30 -3.10
C GLY A 79 5.63 3.02 -4.32
N ALA A 80 5.58 2.37 -5.49
CA ALA A 80 5.00 2.97 -6.69
C ALA A 80 3.51 3.27 -6.52
N ALA A 81 2.75 2.32 -5.96
CA ALA A 81 1.30 2.44 -5.82
C ALA A 81 0.90 3.47 -4.76
N ASN A 82 1.30 3.25 -3.51
CA ASN A 82 0.74 3.95 -2.36
C ASN A 82 1.55 5.19 -1.96
N SER A 83 2.88 5.08 -1.95
CA SER A 83 3.72 6.17 -1.45
C SER A 83 4.10 7.21 -2.51
N LEU A 84 3.93 6.91 -3.81
CA LEU A 84 4.29 7.82 -4.89
C LEU A 84 3.11 8.19 -5.79
N LEU A 85 2.35 7.23 -6.33
CA LEU A 85 1.32 7.51 -7.32
C LEU A 85 0.11 8.21 -6.69
N ILE A 86 -0.34 7.81 -5.49
CA ILE A 86 -1.39 8.50 -4.75
C ILE A 86 -1.01 9.97 -4.48
N PRO A 87 0.14 10.30 -3.86
CA PRO A 87 0.52 11.70 -3.69
C PRO A 87 0.50 12.54 -4.97
N VAL A 88 1.03 11.98 -6.07
CA VAL A 88 1.13 12.69 -7.35
C VAL A 88 -0.23 12.81 -8.06
N GLY A 89 -1.14 11.88 -7.83
CA GLY A 89 -2.49 11.92 -8.37
C GLY A 89 -3.36 13.04 -7.82
N ILE A 90 -3.12 13.47 -6.56
CA ILE A 90 -3.90 14.56 -5.92
C ILE A 90 -3.81 15.86 -6.73
N PRO A 91 -2.61 16.45 -6.96
CA PRO A 91 -2.50 17.67 -7.77
C PRO A 91 -2.97 17.47 -9.21
N TYR A 92 -2.80 16.28 -9.79
CA TYR A 92 -3.32 16.00 -11.12
C TYR A 92 -4.85 16.13 -11.18
N VAL A 93 -5.57 15.50 -10.24
CA VAL A 93 -7.05 15.56 -10.16
C VAL A 93 -7.54 16.98 -9.92
N MET A 94 -6.79 17.78 -9.14
CA MET A 94 -7.10 19.19 -8.88
C MET A 94 -6.75 20.13 -10.06
N GLY A 95 -6.24 19.60 -11.18
CA GLY A 95 -5.85 20.42 -12.32
C GLY A 95 -4.64 21.32 -12.06
N MET A 96 -3.73 20.94 -11.17
CA MET A 96 -2.52 21.65 -10.77
C MET A 96 -1.24 20.92 -11.25
N PRO A 97 -0.99 20.80 -12.57
CA PRO A 97 0.11 20.00 -13.10
C PRO A 97 1.49 20.50 -12.66
N GLU A 98 1.62 21.79 -12.34
CA GLU A 98 2.85 22.41 -11.83
C GLU A 98 3.28 21.82 -10.47
N LEU A 99 2.36 21.27 -9.69
CA LEU A 99 2.65 20.64 -8.41
C LEU A 99 3.07 19.17 -8.52
N ILE A 100 2.96 18.53 -9.68
CA ILE A 100 3.29 17.11 -9.88
C ILE A 100 4.76 16.85 -9.53
N VAL A 101 5.69 17.66 -10.03
CA VAL A 101 7.12 17.49 -9.77
C VAL A 101 7.48 17.79 -8.31
N PRO A 102 7.08 18.93 -7.71
CA PRO A 102 7.25 19.17 -6.28
C PRO A 102 6.70 18.04 -5.40
N MET A 103 5.52 17.53 -5.74
CA MET A 103 4.88 16.44 -5.01
C MET A 103 5.65 15.12 -5.15
N LEU A 104 6.12 14.77 -6.34
CA LEU A 104 6.91 13.56 -6.57
C LEU A 104 8.23 13.59 -5.77
N VAL A 105 8.89 14.75 -5.74
CA VAL A 105 10.10 14.94 -4.93
C VAL A 105 9.77 14.83 -3.45
N GLY A 106 8.71 15.51 -2.99
CA GLY A 106 8.27 15.45 -1.61
C GLY A 106 7.89 14.05 -1.16
N ALA A 107 7.11 13.33 -1.96
CA ALA A 107 6.71 11.96 -1.68
C ALA A 107 7.92 11.01 -1.68
N GLY A 108 8.87 11.19 -2.62
CA GLY A 108 10.10 10.41 -2.65
C GLY A 108 10.98 10.64 -1.42
N VAL A 109 11.13 11.88 -0.98
CA VAL A 109 11.85 12.22 0.26
C VAL A 109 11.14 11.62 1.47
N ALA A 110 9.81 11.77 1.57
CA ALA A 110 9.01 11.22 2.66
C ALA A 110 9.14 9.68 2.74
N LEU A 111 9.07 8.99 1.60
CA LEU A 111 9.26 7.55 1.48
C LEU A 111 10.62 7.09 1.99
N LEU A 112 11.70 7.83 1.67
CA LEU A 112 13.04 7.49 2.14
C LEU A 112 13.20 7.72 3.65
N ILE A 113 12.59 8.78 4.19
CA ILE A 113 12.58 9.07 5.63
C ILE A 113 11.82 7.97 6.39
N ASP A 114 10.62 7.62 5.92
CA ASP A 114 9.77 6.53 6.40
C ASP A 114 10.56 5.20 6.51
N THR A 115 11.26 4.86 5.43
CA THR A 115 12.16 3.70 5.35
C THR A 115 13.29 3.76 6.38
N PHE A 116 13.92 4.91 6.54
CA PHE A 116 15.00 5.12 7.51
C PHE A 116 14.50 4.96 8.94
N ILE A 117 13.36 5.56 9.27
CA ILE A 117 12.78 5.49 10.62
C ILE A 117 12.45 4.03 10.95
N LEU A 118 11.74 3.31 10.06
CA LEU A 118 11.43 1.89 10.31
C LEU A 118 12.69 1.06 10.55
N TYR A 119 13.72 1.23 9.71
CA TYR A 119 14.97 0.49 9.90
C TYR A 119 15.59 0.74 11.28
N LYS A 120 15.41 1.93 11.86
CA LYS A 120 15.88 2.27 13.21
C LYS A 120 15.01 1.73 14.31
N VAL A 121 13.67 1.74 14.12
CA VAL A 121 12.72 1.42 15.21
C VAL A 121 12.17 0.00 15.16
N PHE A 122 12.38 -0.75 14.06
CA PHE A 122 11.95 -2.15 13.98
C PHE A 122 12.71 -3.01 14.97
N ASP A 123 11.96 -3.84 15.69
CA ASP A 123 12.41 -4.70 16.75
C ASP A 123 12.91 -3.92 17.98
N THR A 124 12.19 -2.87 18.31
CA THR A 124 12.19 -2.17 19.58
C THR A 124 10.95 -2.54 20.39
N LYS A 125 10.83 -2.04 21.62
CA LYS A 125 9.60 -2.20 22.42
C LYS A 125 8.34 -1.62 21.76
N LEU A 126 8.48 -0.63 20.87
CA LEU A 126 7.35 0.01 20.18
C LEU A 126 6.91 -0.77 18.92
N PHE A 127 7.87 -1.28 18.16
CA PHE A 127 7.65 -2.04 16.92
C PHE A 127 8.36 -3.39 17.02
N SER A 128 7.91 -4.23 17.95
CA SER A 128 8.54 -5.51 18.23
C SER A 128 8.43 -6.48 17.05
N ALA A 129 9.52 -7.19 16.76
CA ALA A 129 9.52 -8.29 15.82
C ALA A 129 8.70 -9.49 16.30
N ASP A 130 8.42 -9.61 17.61
CA ASP A 130 7.57 -10.67 18.16
C ASP A 130 6.09 -10.45 17.92
N GLU A 131 5.68 -9.21 17.68
CA GLU A 131 4.31 -8.94 17.31
C GLU A 131 3.93 -9.60 15.98
N VAL A 132 2.65 -9.68 15.71
CA VAL A 132 2.11 -10.60 14.69
C VAL A 132 2.58 -10.27 13.28
N TRP A 133 2.55 -8.99 12.86
CA TRP A 133 2.85 -8.57 11.48
C TRP A 133 2.25 -9.53 10.43
N PRO A 134 0.92 -9.71 10.39
CA PRO A 134 0.27 -10.84 9.71
C PRO A 134 0.70 -11.09 8.26
N PRO A 135 0.84 -10.07 7.38
CA PRO A 135 1.32 -10.27 6.02
C PRO A 135 2.76 -10.80 5.96
N GLY A 136 3.63 -10.39 6.89
CA GLY A 136 5.00 -10.87 6.98
C GLY A 136 5.09 -12.35 7.34
N VAL A 137 4.22 -12.81 8.26
CA VAL A 137 4.08 -14.25 8.59
C VAL A 137 3.63 -15.03 7.37
N ALA A 138 2.56 -14.56 6.70
CA ALA A 138 2.03 -15.24 5.51
C ALA A 138 3.07 -15.33 4.38
N THR A 139 3.87 -14.28 4.18
CA THR A 139 4.96 -14.24 3.20
C THR A 139 6.07 -15.23 3.52
N ALA A 140 6.49 -15.29 4.79
CA ALA A 140 7.51 -16.26 5.23
C ALA A 140 7.05 -17.70 5.03
N GLU A 141 5.81 -18.02 5.37
CA GLU A 141 5.24 -19.35 5.15
C GLU A 141 5.10 -19.68 3.65
N ALA A 142 4.75 -18.68 2.81
CA ALA A 142 4.72 -18.85 1.36
C ALA A 142 6.11 -19.18 0.81
N LEU A 143 7.17 -18.49 1.23
CA LEU A 143 8.55 -18.73 0.81
C LEU A 143 9.04 -20.12 1.23
N LYS A 144 8.81 -20.52 2.49
CA LYS A 144 9.17 -21.84 3.01
C LYS A 144 8.45 -22.95 2.24
N ALA A 145 7.14 -22.85 2.09
CA ALA A 145 6.35 -23.81 1.35
C ALA A 145 6.71 -23.87 -0.15
N GLY A 146 7.17 -22.76 -0.73
CA GLY A 146 7.66 -22.69 -2.10
C GLY A 146 8.99 -23.42 -2.31
N ASP A 147 9.82 -23.50 -1.29
CA ASP A 147 11.10 -24.20 -1.36
C ASP A 147 10.93 -25.73 -1.47
N GLU A 148 9.82 -26.26 -0.97
CA GLU A 148 9.51 -27.69 -0.95
C GLU A 148 8.95 -28.27 -2.27
N GLY A 149 8.51 -27.45 -3.26
CA GLY A 149 7.89 -28.04 -4.46
C GLY A 149 7.75 -27.21 -5.74
N GLY A 150 8.05 -27.82 -6.89
CA GLY A 150 7.96 -27.24 -8.25
C GLY A 150 6.53 -27.03 -8.79
N ALA A 151 5.48 -27.58 -8.16
CA ALA A 151 4.10 -27.45 -8.62
C ALA A 151 3.60 -25.98 -8.55
N LYS A 152 4.01 -25.20 -7.57
CA LYS A 152 3.60 -23.80 -7.40
C LYS A 152 4.08 -22.89 -8.54
N ALA A 153 5.30 -23.10 -9.04
CA ALA A 153 5.81 -22.37 -10.20
C ALA A 153 4.96 -22.58 -11.45
N LYS A 154 4.45 -23.79 -11.66
CA LYS A 154 3.54 -24.11 -12.77
C LYS A 154 2.22 -23.34 -12.65
N PHE A 155 1.61 -23.31 -11.47
CA PHE A 155 0.35 -22.58 -11.23
C PHE A 155 0.51 -21.07 -11.39
N LEU A 156 1.64 -20.50 -10.95
CA LEU A 156 1.92 -19.07 -11.16
C LEU A 156 2.10 -18.78 -12.64
N GLY A 157 2.87 -19.58 -13.38
CA GLY A 157 3.06 -19.42 -14.83
C GLY A 157 1.74 -19.52 -15.61
N LEU A 158 0.91 -20.53 -15.29
CA LEU A 158 -0.42 -20.66 -15.87
C LEU A 158 -1.31 -19.46 -15.52
N GLY A 159 -1.20 -18.94 -14.30
CA GLY A 159 -1.89 -17.72 -13.87
C GLY A 159 -1.46 -16.50 -14.69
N ILE A 160 -0.16 -16.30 -14.92
CA ILE A 160 0.35 -15.18 -15.73
C ILE A 160 -0.20 -15.25 -17.17
N ILE A 161 -0.13 -16.42 -17.80
CA ILE A 161 -0.65 -16.63 -19.15
C ILE A 161 -2.17 -16.40 -19.17
N GLY A 162 -2.90 -16.97 -18.23
CA GLY A 162 -4.35 -16.78 -18.10
C GLY A 162 -4.73 -15.32 -17.83
N GLY A 163 -3.93 -14.61 -17.02
CA GLY A 163 -4.08 -13.18 -16.77
C GLY A 163 -3.92 -12.34 -18.03
N MET A 164 -2.85 -12.57 -18.80
CA MET A 164 -2.62 -11.88 -20.07
C MET A 164 -3.74 -12.15 -21.10
N ILE A 165 -4.17 -13.40 -21.24
CA ILE A 165 -5.25 -13.78 -22.15
C ILE A 165 -6.57 -13.14 -21.73
N GLY A 166 -6.95 -13.25 -20.45
CA GLY A 166 -8.18 -12.67 -19.95
C GLY A 166 -8.23 -11.14 -20.14
N SER A 167 -7.12 -10.45 -19.86
CA SER A 167 -7.00 -9.00 -20.10
C SER A 167 -7.08 -8.64 -21.58
N HIS A 168 -6.54 -9.48 -22.46
CA HIS A 168 -6.68 -9.29 -23.91
C HIS A 168 -8.16 -9.28 -24.35
N PHE A 169 -9.00 -10.12 -23.73
CA PHE A 169 -10.44 -10.17 -23.95
C PHE A 169 -11.25 -9.17 -23.11
N GLY A 170 -10.58 -8.23 -22.41
CA GLY A 170 -11.24 -7.19 -21.63
C GLY A 170 -11.78 -7.64 -20.27
N ILE A 171 -11.39 -8.83 -19.79
CA ILE A 171 -11.74 -9.30 -18.45
C ILE A 171 -10.77 -8.64 -17.45
N SER A 172 -11.28 -8.08 -16.35
CA SER A 172 -10.45 -7.53 -15.28
C SER A 172 -9.81 -8.66 -14.45
N MET A 173 -8.67 -9.18 -14.95
CA MET A 173 -8.01 -10.33 -14.32
C MET A 173 -7.32 -9.98 -13.00
N SER A 174 -6.93 -8.73 -12.79
CA SER A 174 -6.49 -8.24 -11.47
C SER A 174 -7.62 -8.31 -10.45
N ALA A 175 -8.83 -7.85 -10.79
CA ALA A 175 -9.99 -7.94 -9.92
C ALA A 175 -10.38 -9.38 -9.62
N PHE A 176 -10.35 -10.25 -10.64
CA PHE A 176 -10.57 -11.69 -10.48
C PHE A 176 -9.53 -12.32 -9.55
N GLY A 177 -8.24 -12.01 -9.73
CA GLY A 177 -7.15 -12.53 -8.90
C GLY A 177 -7.24 -12.06 -7.44
N VAL A 178 -7.51 -10.78 -7.21
CA VAL A 178 -7.66 -10.21 -5.85
C VAL A 178 -8.76 -10.93 -5.05
N ALA A 179 -9.82 -11.42 -5.71
CA ALA A 179 -10.92 -12.15 -5.06
C ALA A 179 -10.46 -13.43 -4.35
N PHE A 180 -9.35 -14.04 -4.78
CA PHE A 180 -8.80 -15.24 -4.13
C PHE A 180 -7.87 -14.92 -2.97
N ILE A 181 -7.28 -13.71 -2.91
CA ILE A 181 -6.24 -13.36 -1.92
C ILE A 181 -6.83 -12.59 -0.75
N GLY A 182 -7.73 -11.64 -1.01
CA GLY A 182 -8.21 -10.70 -0.02
C GLY A 182 -9.29 -11.24 0.92
N ASN A 183 -9.73 -10.40 1.85
CA ASN A 183 -10.82 -10.71 2.78
C ASN A 183 -12.15 -10.80 2.02
N ILE A 184 -12.86 -11.93 2.15
CA ILE A 184 -14.12 -12.18 1.41
C ILE A 184 -15.17 -11.09 1.67
N TRP A 185 -15.37 -10.66 2.91
CA TRP A 185 -16.36 -9.64 3.26
C TRP A 185 -16.03 -8.28 2.66
N ALA A 186 -14.76 -7.88 2.76
CA ALA A 186 -14.24 -6.66 2.16
C ALA A 186 -14.45 -6.67 0.65
N LEU A 187 -14.04 -7.76 0.00
CA LEU A 187 -14.12 -7.90 -1.46
C LEU A 187 -15.55 -8.06 -1.97
N THR A 188 -16.46 -8.68 -1.21
CA THR A 188 -17.89 -8.69 -1.54
C THR A 188 -18.44 -7.25 -1.57
N MET A 189 -18.11 -6.44 -0.56
CA MET A 189 -18.54 -5.04 -0.53
C MET A 189 -17.89 -4.21 -1.64
N PHE A 190 -16.62 -4.49 -1.97
CA PHE A 190 -15.93 -3.89 -3.10
C PHE A 190 -16.64 -4.22 -4.44
N GLY A 191 -16.90 -5.51 -4.70
CA GLY A 191 -17.63 -5.96 -5.89
C GLY A 191 -19.01 -5.34 -6.00
N LEU A 192 -19.76 -5.29 -4.88
CA LEU A 192 -21.05 -4.59 -4.83
C LEU A 192 -20.92 -3.10 -5.16
N GLY A 193 -19.92 -2.42 -4.61
CA GLY A 193 -19.65 -1.01 -4.92
C GLY A 193 -19.40 -0.78 -6.41
N LEU A 194 -18.55 -1.61 -7.05
CA LEU A 194 -18.28 -1.55 -8.48
C LEU A 194 -19.54 -1.75 -9.33
N LEU A 195 -20.39 -2.72 -8.97
CA LEU A 195 -21.63 -3.01 -9.69
C LEU A 195 -22.66 -1.88 -9.50
N LEU A 196 -22.87 -1.42 -8.25
CA LEU A 196 -23.78 -0.30 -7.97
C LEU A 196 -23.34 0.96 -8.73
N ARG A 197 -22.03 1.26 -8.75
CA ARG A 197 -21.51 2.41 -9.50
C ARG A 197 -21.66 2.24 -11.00
N GLY A 198 -21.30 1.07 -11.53
CA GLY A 198 -21.36 0.78 -12.96
C GLY A 198 -22.78 0.79 -13.54
N TYR A 199 -23.76 0.37 -12.76
CA TYR A 199 -25.15 0.33 -13.17
C TYR A 199 -26.03 1.43 -12.57
N SER A 200 -25.46 2.41 -11.87
CA SER A 200 -26.22 3.45 -11.15
C SER A 200 -27.18 4.23 -12.04
N VAL A 201 -26.74 4.64 -13.22
CA VAL A 201 -27.58 5.39 -14.19
C VAL A 201 -28.74 4.52 -14.70
N GLN A 202 -28.47 3.23 -14.93
CA GLN A 202 -29.52 2.29 -15.39
C GLN A 202 -30.54 1.95 -14.30
N LEU A 203 -30.08 1.83 -13.05
CA LEU A 203 -30.92 1.43 -11.91
C LEU A 203 -31.67 2.62 -11.29
N PHE A 204 -31.02 3.78 -11.18
CA PHE A 204 -31.52 4.93 -10.42
C PHE A 204 -31.74 6.17 -11.29
N GLY A 205 -31.40 6.14 -12.58
CA GLY A 205 -31.50 7.28 -13.48
C GLY A 205 -30.44 8.36 -13.25
N VAL A 206 -29.53 8.17 -12.27
CA VAL A 206 -28.52 9.16 -11.89
C VAL A 206 -27.18 8.50 -11.61
N ASP A 207 -26.11 9.25 -11.85
CA ASP A 207 -24.77 8.89 -11.43
C ASP A 207 -24.59 9.21 -9.93
N LEU A 208 -24.21 8.21 -9.13
CA LEU A 208 -24.06 8.37 -7.67
C LEU A 208 -22.99 9.41 -7.28
N SER A 209 -21.98 9.68 -8.13
CA SER A 209 -20.98 10.70 -7.83
C SER A 209 -21.50 12.13 -7.97
N THR A 210 -22.57 12.36 -8.72
CA THR A 210 -23.20 13.68 -8.83
C THR A 210 -23.70 14.18 -7.47
N TYR A 211 -24.06 13.25 -6.57
CA TYR A 211 -24.46 13.56 -5.20
C TYR A 211 -23.37 13.32 -4.17
N TYR A 212 -22.11 13.16 -4.61
CA TYR A 212 -20.94 12.89 -3.75
C TYR A 212 -21.08 11.66 -2.84
N ILE A 213 -21.94 10.71 -3.19
CA ILE A 213 -22.21 9.48 -2.42
C ILE A 213 -20.93 8.68 -2.16
N PRO A 214 -20.13 8.31 -3.18
CA PRO A 214 -18.91 7.54 -2.96
C PRO A 214 -17.90 8.24 -2.04
N HIS A 215 -17.74 9.55 -2.25
CA HIS A 215 -16.79 10.38 -1.51
C HIS A 215 -17.19 10.53 -0.03
N GLY A 216 -18.43 10.89 0.25
CA GLY A 216 -18.96 10.96 1.62
C GLY A 216 -18.85 9.62 2.34
N MET A 217 -19.26 8.52 1.68
CA MET A 217 -19.14 7.17 2.25
C MET A 217 -17.69 6.81 2.59
N MET A 218 -16.72 7.18 1.74
CA MET A 218 -15.29 6.95 1.99
C MET A 218 -14.82 7.73 3.24
N ILE A 219 -15.22 9.01 3.36
CA ILE A 219 -14.89 9.85 4.52
C ILE A 219 -15.42 9.22 5.81
N GLY A 220 -16.70 8.87 5.85
CA GLY A 220 -17.32 8.29 7.04
C GLY A 220 -16.75 6.92 7.42
N ALA A 221 -16.54 6.05 6.44
CA ALA A 221 -15.91 4.75 6.64
C ALA A 221 -14.47 4.90 7.15
N GLY A 222 -13.70 5.84 6.61
CA GLY A 222 -12.32 6.12 7.01
C GLY A 222 -12.23 6.58 8.46
N ILE A 223 -13.06 7.55 8.87
CA ILE A 223 -13.09 8.05 10.26
C ILE A 223 -13.41 6.91 11.24
N ILE A 224 -14.43 6.11 10.96
CA ILE A 224 -14.81 4.97 11.83
C ILE A 224 -13.69 3.90 11.85
N ALA A 225 -13.04 3.63 10.72
CA ALA A 225 -11.92 2.69 10.67
C ALA A 225 -10.78 3.14 11.59
N LEU A 226 -10.45 4.43 11.60
CA LEU A 226 -9.45 4.98 12.51
C LEU A 226 -9.88 4.86 13.97
N LEU A 227 -11.13 5.20 14.31
CA LEU A 227 -11.65 5.04 15.67
C LEU A 227 -11.62 3.57 16.13
N GLN A 228 -12.03 2.64 15.26
CA GLN A 228 -11.94 1.20 15.52
C GLN A 228 -10.51 0.76 15.78
N PHE A 229 -9.55 1.30 15.00
CA PHE A 229 -8.14 1.02 15.20
C PHE A 229 -7.64 1.53 16.56
N ILE A 230 -7.94 2.77 16.94
CA ILE A 230 -7.59 3.33 18.25
C ILE A 230 -8.16 2.47 19.38
N LEU A 231 -9.42 2.01 19.25
CA LEU A 231 -10.03 1.11 20.24
C LEU A 231 -9.34 -0.25 20.32
N VAL A 232 -8.88 -0.82 19.21
CA VAL A 232 -8.09 -2.06 19.18
C VAL A 232 -6.77 -1.85 19.92
N LEU A 233 -6.07 -0.73 19.66
CA LEU A 233 -4.82 -0.40 20.37
C LEU A 233 -5.00 -0.28 21.89
N LEU A 234 -6.04 0.45 22.32
CA LEU A 234 -6.32 0.64 23.74
C LEU A 234 -6.63 -0.69 24.46
N ARG A 235 -7.33 -1.61 23.75
CA ARG A 235 -7.62 -2.97 24.28
C ARG A 235 -6.37 -3.85 24.30
N SER A 236 -5.54 -3.82 23.26
CA SER A 236 -4.29 -4.56 23.14
C SER A 236 -3.31 -4.16 24.24
N LYS A 237 -3.15 -2.86 24.50
CA LYS A 237 -2.32 -2.35 25.60
C LYS A 237 -2.72 -2.95 26.96
N LYS A 238 -4.00 -3.16 27.19
CA LYS A 238 -4.52 -3.76 28.43
C LYS A 238 -4.22 -5.27 28.55
N GLN A 239 -4.11 -5.98 27.41
CA GLN A 239 -3.73 -7.41 27.37
C GLN A 239 -2.22 -7.63 27.39
N ASN A 240 -1.45 -6.76 26.72
CA ASN A 240 0.01 -6.83 26.69
C ASN A 240 0.65 -6.51 28.03
N ILE A 241 0.08 -5.60 28.84
CA ILE A 241 0.55 -5.38 30.21
C ILE A 241 0.49 -6.68 31.04
N LYS A 242 -0.50 -7.57 30.78
CA LYS A 242 -0.56 -8.89 31.41
C LYS A 242 0.46 -9.90 30.85
N LYS A 243 0.82 -9.81 29.56
CA LYS A 243 1.83 -10.67 28.92
C LYS A 243 3.26 -10.23 29.22
N ILE A 244 3.54 -8.93 29.24
CA ILE A 244 4.86 -8.35 29.57
C ILE A 244 5.29 -8.71 31.00
N LEU A 245 4.33 -8.97 31.90
CA LEU A 245 4.60 -9.47 33.25
C LEU A 245 4.91 -10.98 33.32
N GLN A 246 4.81 -11.70 32.19
CA GLN A 246 5.02 -13.15 32.10
C GLN A 246 6.15 -13.61 31.17
N ASP A 247 6.65 -12.76 30.24
CA ASP A 247 7.70 -13.11 29.27
C ASP A 247 8.89 -12.15 29.39
N GLU A 248 9.83 -12.47 30.30
CA GLU A 248 11.09 -11.72 30.49
C GLU A 248 12.21 -12.10 29.50
N ASN A 249 11.98 -12.95 28.49
CA ASN A 249 13.06 -13.64 27.77
C ASN A 249 13.31 -13.23 26.31
N HIS A 250 12.67 -12.18 25.77
CA HIS A 250 13.04 -11.71 24.43
C HIS A 250 13.88 -10.44 24.49
N GLU A 251 15.13 -10.56 24.05
CA GLU A 251 16.06 -9.42 23.94
C GLU A 251 15.89 -8.75 22.56
N ASN A 252 15.21 -7.59 22.54
CA ASN A 252 15.05 -6.80 21.32
C ASN A 252 16.40 -6.44 20.72
N THR A 253 16.55 -6.51 19.40
CA THR A 253 17.80 -6.15 18.70
C THR A 253 18.07 -4.64 18.70
N ARG A 254 17.10 -3.83 19.09
CA ARG A 254 17.13 -2.35 19.16
C ARG A 254 16.58 -1.85 20.50
N ASN A 255 17.07 -0.69 20.94
CA ASN A 255 16.78 -0.14 22.26
C ASN A 255 16.02 1.23 22.18
N GLU A 256 15.72 1.82 23.36
CA GLU A 256 14.99 3.10 23.46
C GLU A 256 15.75 4.27 22.81
N LYS A 257 17.09 4.24 22.78
CA LYS A 257 17.88 5.27 22.10
C LYS A 257 17.68 5.23 20.57
N ASP A 258 17.49 4.02 20.01
CA ASP A 258 17.16 3.86 18.60
C ASP A 258 15.79 4.45 18.27
N ILE A 259 14.79 4.32 19.17
CA ILE A 259 13.48 4.96 19.03
C ILE A 259 13.61 6.49 19.03
N GLN A 260 14.31 7.04 20.04
CA GLN A 260 14.51 8.49 20.14
C GLN A 260 15.29 9.04 18.96
N MET A 261 16.33 8.35 18.51
CA MET A 261 17.11 8.73 17.34
C MET A 261 16.28 8.62 16.05
N GLY A 262 15.55 7.52 15.85
CA GLY A 262 14.72 7.29 14.67
C GLY A 262 13.68 8.38 14.50
N PHE A 263 12.84 8.58 15.51
CA PHE A 263 11.76 9.57 15.43
C PHE A 263 12.26 11.02 15.55
N GLY A 264 13.26 11.28 16.40
CA GLY A 264 13.81 12.63 16.55
C GLY A 264 14.48 13.14 15.28
N LEU A 265 15.40 12.35 14.71
CA LEU A 265 16.04 12.69 13.45
C LEU A 265 15.03 12.63 12.29
N GLY A 266 14.12 11.65 12.29
CA GLY A 266 13.06 11.53 11.30
C GLY A 266 12.18 12.76 11.23
N TYR A 267 11.75 13.32 12.37
CA TYR A 267 10.97 14.55 12.40
C TYR A 267 11.74 15.74 11.80
N ILE A 268 13.03 15.88 12.14
CA ILE A 268 13.88 16.93 11.56
C ILE A 268 13.99 16.76 10.03
N LEU A 269 14.17 15.55 9.55
CA LEU A 269 14.21 15.27 8.12
C LEU A 269 12.86 15.54 7.44
N TYR A 270 11.72 15.24 8.09
CA TYR A 270 10.40 15.62 7.59
C TYR A 270 10.20 17.14 7.52
N VAL A 271 10.73 17.88 8.50
CA VAL A 271 10.72 19.35 8.45
C VAL A 271 11.53 19.85 7.24
N ILE A 272 12.73 19.31 7.03
CA ILE A 272 13.56 19.67 5.87
C ILE A 272 12.83 19.32 4.56
N GLY A 273 12.25 18.13 4.46
CA GLY A 273 11.47 17.70 3.30
C GLY A 273 10.27 18.61 3.02
N ALA A 274 9.52 18.99 4.06
CA ALA A 274 8.40 19.93 3.92
C ALA A 274 8.85 21.33 3.47
N VAL A 275 10.02 21.81 3.92
CA VAL A 275 10.61 23.08 3.42
C VAL A 275 10.96 22.95 1.95
N VAL A 276 11.59 21.85 1.52
CA VAL A 276 11.93 21.61 0.11
C VAL A 276 10.68 21.63 -0.77
N VAL A 277 9.62 20.91 -0.35
CA VAL A 277 8.34 20.89 -1.07
C VAL A 277 7.72 22.29 -1.13
N ALA A 278 7.71 23.03 -0.02
CA ALA A 278 7.17 24.39 0.04
C ALA A 278 7.92 25.35 -0.90
N MET A 279 9.26 25.23 -0.97
CA MET A 279 10.08 26.02 -1.89
C MET A 279 9.82 25.66 -3.35
N MET A 280 9.80 24.37 -3.68
CA MET A 280 9.59 23.90 -5.05
C MET A 280 8.20 24.25 -5.59
N ALA A 281 7.20 24.23 -4.72
CA ALA A 281 5.81 24.56 -5.08
C ALA A 281 5.53 26.09 -5.05
N GLY A 282 6.49 26.91 -4.61
CA GLY A 282 6.33 28.36 -4.60
C GLY A 282 5.45 28.93 -3.49
N ILE A 283 4.90 28.10 -2.58
CA ILE A 283 3.95 28.56 -1.54
C ILE A 283 4.57 29.54 -0.54
N ILE A 284 5.90 29.64 -0.48
CA ILE A 284 6.61 30.61 0.38
C ILE A 284 6.29 32.06 -0.05
N GLY A 285 6.05 32.30 -1.35
CA GLY A 285 5.65 33.61 -1.87
C GLY A 285 4.15 33.89 -1.73
N ASP A 286 3.33 32.87 -1.60
CA ASP A 286 1.86 32.97 -1.65
C ASP A 286 1.20 33.02 -0.27
N MET A 287 1.95 32.67 0.78
CA MET A 287 1.46 32.60 2.16
C MET A 287 2.24 33.54 3.09
N PRO A 288 1.60 34.09 4.12
CA PRO A 288 2.33 34.81 5.19
C PRO A 288 3.37 33.87 5.84
N ILE A 289 4.54 34.41 6.19
CA ILE A 289 5.66 33.61 6.71
C ILE A 289 5.30 32.76 7.93
N TRP A 290 4.45 33.25 8.82
CA TRP A 290 3.99 32.50 9.98
C TRP A 290 3.17 31.25 9.56
N GLN A 291 2.38 31.40 8.48
CA GLN A 291 1.57 30.29 7.95
C GLN A 291 2.45 29.27 7.22
N VAL A 292 3.51 29.69 6.53
CA VAL A 292 4.52 28.79 5.95
C VAL A 292 5.21 27.98 7.05
N ILE A 293 5.63 28.66 8.15
CA ILE A 293 6.25 27.97 9.29
C ILE A 293 5.27 26.94 9.89
N LEU A 294 4.01 27.34 10.09
CA LEU A 294 2.97 26.46 10.61
C LEU A 294 2.73 25.26 9.67
N PHE A 295 2.67 25.49 8.35
CA PHE A 295 2.56 24.44 7.33
C PHE A 295 3.70 23.43 7.44
N VAL A 296 4.94 23.89 7.46
CA VAL A 296 6.14 23.04 7.50
C VAL A 296 6.15 22.17 8.77
N LEU A 297 5.91 22.79 9.94
CA LEU A 297 5.90 22.06 11.21
C LEU A 297 4.73 21.07 11.28
N PHE A 298 3.56 21.48 10.80
CA PHE A 298 2.38 20.61 10.80
C PHE A 298 2.49 19.48 9.77
N ALA A 299 3.01 19.73 8.57
CA ALA A 299 3.24 18.68 7.55
C ALA A 299 4.23 17.61 8.06
N ALA A 300 5.32 18.04 8.72
CA ALA A 300 6.27 17.12 9.34
C ALA A 300 5.63 16.31 10.48
N PHE A 301 4.81 16.96 11.32
CA PHE A 301 4.06 16.28 12.37
C PHE A 301 3.05 15.28 11.81
N ALA A 302 2.28 15.67 10.79
CA ALA A 302 1.29 14.83 10.15
C ALA A 302 1.94 13.60 9.49
N ALA A 303 3.08 13.78 8.83
CA ALA A 303 3.87 12.70 8.23
C ALA A 303 4.33 11.69 9.29
N LEU A 304 4.93 12.16 10.38
CA LEU A 304 5.38 11.31 11.49
C LEU A 304 4.22 10.62 12.20
N ALA A 305 3.12 11.33 12.44
CA ALA A 305 1.91 10.76 13.05
C ALA A 305 1.29 9.67 12.17
N SER A 306 1.23 9.90 10.85
CA SER A 306 0.78 8.92 9.88
C SER A 306 1.61 7.63 9.95
N GLU A 307 2.92 7.77 9.90
CA GLU A 307 3.86 6.65 9.97
C GLU A 307 3.66 5.82 11.25
N ILE A 308 3.60 6.46 12.41
CA ILE A 308 3.41 5.76 13.70
C ILE A 308 2.07 5.04 13.75
N ILE A 309 0.97 5.72 13.38
CA ILE A 309 -0.39 5.16 13.46
C ILE A 309 -0.52 4.00 12.46
N VAL A 310 -0.07 4.18 11.24
CA VAL A 310 -0.11 3.17 10.18
C VAL A 310 0.77 1.97 10.54
N GLY A 311 1.99 2.22 11.03
CA GLY A 311 2.92 1.17 11.44
C GLY A 311 2.39 0.31 12.59
N ILE A 312 1.83 0.92 13.63
CA ILE A 312 1.23 0.17 14.76
C ILE A 312 0.00 -0.63 14.28
N ALA A 313 -0.82 -0.05 13.38
CA ALA A 313 -1.96 -0.76 12.81
C ALA A 313 -1.53 -1.97 12.01
N ALA A 314 -0.53 -1.81 11.14
CA ALA A 314 0.05 -2.86 10.33
C ALA A 314 0.61 -3.99 11.20
N MET A 315 1.37 -3.65 12.24
CA MET A 315 2.00 -4.59 13.16
C MET A 315 0.98 -5.53 13.82
N HIS A 316 -0.15 -4.98 14.30
CA HIS A 316 -1.13 -5.77 15.05
C HIS A 316 -2.21 -6.43 14.20
N SER A 317 -2.69 -5.76 13.14
CA SER A 317 -3.85 -6.22 12.38
C SER A 317 -3.54 -6.66 10.95
N GLY A 318 -2.36 -6.34 10.44
CA GLY A 318 -2.02 -6.55 9.04
C GLY A 318 -2.78 -5.63 8.07
N TRP A 319 -3.50 -4.65 8.61
CA TRP A 319 -4.18 -3.60 7.89
C TRP A 319 -3.93 -2.25 8.57
N PHE A 320 -4.07 -1.16 7.82
CA PHE A 320 -3.78 0.17 8.34
C PHE A 320 -4.69 1.25 7.72
N PRO A 321 -5.07 2.27 8.53
CA PRO A 321 -6.03 3.31 8.13
C PRO A 321 -5.35 4.52 7.46
N ALA A 322 -4.43 4.32 6.50
CA ALA A 322 -3.64 5.42 5.91
C ALA A 322 -4.52 6.52 5.31
N PHE A 323 -5.59 6.15 4.60
CA PHE A 323 -6.54 7.12 4.06
C PHE A 323 -7.14 8.02 5.15
N ALA A 324 -7.60 7.41 6.25
CA ALA A 324 -8.26 8.15 7.33
C ALA A 324 -7.30 9.10 8.05
N VAL A 325 -6.05 8.68 8.28
CA VAL A 325 -5.04 9.52 8.93
C VAL A 325 -4.70 10.73 8.05
N THR A 326 -4.50 10.50 6.75
CA THR A 326 -4.26 11.56 5.78
C THR A 326 -5.45 12.53 5.69
N LEU A 327 -6.68 12.00 5.65
CA LEU A 327 -7.89 12.82 5.62
C LEU A 327 -8.03 13.71 6.87
N ILE A 328 -7.73 13.17 8.05
CA ILE A 328 -7.76 13.96 9.29
C ILE A 328 -6.70 15.04 9.27
N SER A 329 -5.51 14.75 8.78
CA SER A 329 -4.45 15.76 8.60
C SER A 329 -4.89 16.86 7.62
N LEU A 330 -5.57 16.50 6.53
CA LEU A 330 -6.17 17.43 5.59
C LEU A 330 -7.22 18.32 6.29
N ILE A 331 -8.16 17.74 7.02
CA ILE A 331 -9.21 18.50 7.75
C ILE A 331 -8.58 19.48 8.74
N ILE A 332 -7.56 19.06 9.50
CA ILE A 332 -6.84 19.96 10.41
C ILE A 332 -6.15 21.07 9.62
N GLY A 333 -5.52 20.79 8.48
CA GLY A 333 -4.92 21.79 7.60
C GLY A 333 -5.95 22.84 7.11
N MET A 334 -7.17 22.40 6.78
CA MET A 334 -8.27 23.29 6.41
C MET A 334 -8.70 24.19 7.58
N LEU A 335 -8.78 23.63 8.80
CA LEU A 335 -9.09 24.40 10.01
C LEU A 335 -7.99 25.40 10.37
N LEU A 336 -6.73 25.12 10.01
CA LEU A 336 -5.60 26.03 10.14
C LEU A 336 -5.58 27.11 9.04
N GLY A 337 -6.52 27.05 8.09
CA GLY A 337 -6.68 28.06 7.04
C GLY A 337 -5.65 27.95 5.90
N PHE A 338 -5.08 26.78 5.67
CA PHE A 338 -4.16 26.60 4.55
C PHE A 338 -4.89 26.72 3.19
N PRO A 339 -4.28 27.40 2.21
CA PRO A 339 -4.85 27.52 0.87
C PRO A 339 -4.82 26.16 0.12
N PRO A 340 -5.64 26.00 -0.94
CA PRO A 340 -5.78 24.72 -1.66
C PRO A 340 -4.46 24.10 -2.11
N VAL A 341 -3.50 24.89 -2.59
CA VAL A 341 -2.16 24.42 -2.98
C VAL A 341 -1.43 23.80 -1.80
N ALA A 342 -1.41 24.48 -0.65
CA ALA A 342 -0.77 23.95 0.57
C ALA A 342 -1.49 22.71 1.10
N LEU A 343 -2.84 22.66 0.99
CA LEU A 343 -3.62 21.48 1.36
C LEU A 343 -3.31 20.27 0.46
N ALA A 344 -3.17 20.47 -0.84
CA ALA A 344 -2.76 19.40 -1.76
C ALA A 344 -1.38 18.85 -1.39
N LEU A 345 -0.41 19.73 -1.12
CA LEU A 345 0.94 19.36 -0.71
C LEU A 345 0.96 18.65 0.65
N LEU A 346 0.23 19.15 1.64
CA LEU A 346 0.08 18.52 2.96
C LEU A 346 -0.48 17.11 2.83
N THR A 347 -1.56 16.97 2.04
CA THR A 347 -2.26 15.71 1.85
C THR A 347 -1.35 14.68 1.17
N GLY A 348 -0.70 15.04 0.07
CA GLY A 348 0.20 14.15 -0.63
C GLY A 348 1.44 13.80 0.18
N TYR A 349 2.03 14.76 0.88
CA TYR A 349 3.18 14.52 1.75
C TYR A 349 2.85 13.56 2.89
N THR A 350 1.67 13.72 3.52
CA THR A 350 1.18 12.80 4.56
C THR A 350 0.82 11.43 3.99
N ALA A 351 0.18 11.37 2.82
CA ALA A 351 -0.21 10.13 2.17
C ALA A 351 1.00 9.27 1.75
N ALA A 352 2.15 9.91 1.46
CA ALA A 352 3.39 9.23 1.10
C ALA A 352 3.97 8.40 2.27
N THR A 353 3.67 8.78 3.51
CA THR A 353 4.22 8.17 4.73
C THR A 353 3.27 7.12 5.32
N GLY A 354 3.84 6.14 5.98
CA GLY A 354 3.11 5.05 6.63
C GLY A 354 2.93 3.82 5.75
N PRO A 355 2.39 3.89 4.52
CA PRO A 355 2.24 2.70 3.69
C PRO A 355 3.55 1.95 3.45
N ALA A 356 4.64 2.63 3.09
CA ALA A 356 5.94 1.99 2.92
C ALA A 356 6.53 1.47 4.23
N PHE A 357 6.30 2.16 5.35
CA PHE A 357 6.65 1.70 6.68
C PHE A 357 5.98 0.35 7.00
N ALA A 358 4.68 0.24 6.72
CA ALA A 358 3.93 -0.98 6.94
C ALA A 358 4.44 -2.15 6.09
N ASP A 359 4.61 -1.91 4.79
CA ASP A 359 5.05 -2.94 3.83
C ASP A 359 6.47 -3.45 4.15
N LEU A 360 7.40 -2.53 4.39
CA LEU A 360 8.76 -2.89 4.79
C LEU A 360 8.80 -3.57 6.17
N GLY A 361 7.88 -3.23 7.08
CA GLY A 361 7.69 -3.91 8.35
C GLY A 361 7.31 -5.38 8.17
N TYR A 362 6.42 -5.68 7.21
CA TYR A 362 6.09 -7.04 6.83
C TYR A 362 7.30 -7.78 6.26
N ASP A 363 8.08 -7.11 5.43
CA ASP A 363 9.29 -7.69 4.84
C ASP A 363 10.35 -8.00 5.91
N PHE A 364 10.58 -7.11 6.86
CA PHE A 364 11.48 -7.36 7.98
C PHE A 364 11.00 -8.52 8.86
N LYS A 365 9.69 -8.60 9.14
CA LYS A 365 9.10 -9.75 9.84
C LYS A 365 9.33 -11.07 9.10
N THR A 366 9.14 -11.07 7.79
CA THR A 366 9.45 -12.21 6.92
C THR A 366 10.89 -12.66 7.13
N GLY A 367 11.83 -11.74 7.10
CA GLY A 367 13.25 -12.00 7.33
C GLY A 367 13.55 -12.59 8.71
N VAL A 368 12.95 -12.03 9.77
CA VAL A 368 13.10 -12.57 11.13
C VAL A 368 12.65 -14.03 11.22
N ILE A 369 11.51 -14.37 10.58
CA ILE A 369 10.98 -15.75 10.58
C ILE A 369 11.89 -16.70 9.79
N ILE A 370 12.46 -16.24 8.68
CA ILE A 370 13.37 -17.05 7.85
C ILE A 370 14.70 -17.27 8.57
N ARG A 371 15.21 -16.26 9.29
CA ARG A 371 16.45 -16.31 10.05
C ARG A 371 16.28 -16.78 11.50
N LYS A 372 15.18 -17.45 11.81
CA LYS A 372 14.88 -17.94 13.17
C LYS A 372 16.08 -18.70 13.77
N GLY A 373 16.55 -18.30 14.95
CA GLY A 373 17.72 -18.87 15.62
C GLY A 373 19.06 -18.22 15.25
N ALA A 374 19.06 -17.17 14.40
CA ALA A 374 20.24 -16.38 14.12
C ALA A 374 20.67 -15.54 15.34
N SER A 375 21.96 -15.21 15.46
CA SER A 375 22.43 -14.25 16.45
C SER A 375 21.92 -12.83 16.13
N ILE A 376 21.92 -11.92 17.13
CA ILE A 376 21.56 -10.51 16.93
C ILE A 376 22.34 -9.87 15.79
N GLU A 377 23.65 -10.16 15.69
CA GLU A 377 24.49 -9.64 14.62
C GLU A 377 24.05 -10.13 13.23
N GLN A 378 23.70 -11.42 13.12
CA GLN A 378 23.23 -12.03 11.87
C GLN A 378 21.86 -11.45 11.48
N GLU A 379 20.95 -11.25 12.45
CA GLU A 379 19.66 -10.62 12.21
C GLU A 379 19.82 -9.17 11.73
N LEU A 380 20.63 -8.36 12.40
CA LEU A 380 20.91 -6.99 12.00
C LEU A 380 21.61 -6.92 10.62
N PHE A 381 22.49 -7.87 10.32
CA PHE A 381 23.10 -7.98 8.99
C PHE A 381 22.05 -8.29 7.92
N GLY A 382 21.19 -9.29 8.13
CA GLY A 382 20.11 -9.66 7.21
C GLY A 382 19.13 -8.52 6.98
N ARG A 383 18.70 -7.84 8.05
CA ARG A 383 17.84 -6.64 7.99
C ARG A 383 18.46 -5.50 7.18
N ARG A 384 19.78 -5.30 7.32
CA ARG A 384 20.53 -4.32 6.49
C ARG A 384 20.52 -4.70 5.01
N GLN A 385 20.59 -5.99 4.69
CA GLN A 385 20.48 -6.44 3.31
C GLN A 385 19.06 -6.21 2.75
N GLN A 386 18.02 -6.50 3.54
CA GLN A 386 16.63 -6.19 3.18
C GLN A 386 16.40 -4.69 2.97
N LEU A 387 16.96 -3.82 3.82
CA LEU A 387 16.92 -2.38 3.61
C LEU A 387 17.52 -1.97 2.26
N LYS A 388 18.69 -2.53 1.88
CA LYS A 388 19.30 -2.25 0.56
C LYS A 388 18.40 -2.73 -0.59
N SER A 389 17.78 -3.90 -0.44
CA SER A 389 16.81 -4.42 -1.41
C SER A 389 15.60 -3.50 -1.55
N ALA A 390 15.04 -3.02 -0.43
CA ALA A 390 13.93 -2.07 -0.43
C ALA A 390 14.31 -0.74 -1.09
N LEU A 391 15.51 -0.20 -0.80
CA LEU A 391 16.00 1.04 -1.42
C LEU A 391 16.16 0.92 -2.94
N ILE A 392 16.57 -0.24 -3.46
CA ILE A 392 16.58 -0.50 -4.90
C ILE A 392 15.14 -0.48 -5.43
N GLY A 393 14.21 -1.17 -4.76
CA GLY A 393 12.79 -1.21 -5.12
C GLY A 393 12.16 0.19 -5.16
N PHE A 394 12.33 0.98 -4.11
CA PHE A 394 11.84 2.35 -4.02
C PHE A 394 12.48 3.30 -5.05
N GLY A 395 13.80 3.15 -5.30
CA GLY A 395 14.47 3.92 -6.35
C GLY A 395 13.87 3.64 -7.74
N VAL A 396 13.62 2.38 -8.06
CA VAL A 396 12.95 1.99 -9.31
C VAL A 396 11.51 2.50 -9.33
N ALA A 397 10.77 2.41 -8.23
CA ALA A 397 9.42 2.95 -8.12
C ALA A 397 9.37 4.45 -8.42
N MET A 398 10.30 5.25 -7.86
CA MET A 398 10.39 6.70 -8.15
C MET A 398 10.61 6.97 -9.65
N VAL A 399 11.52 6.23 -10.29
CA VAL A 399 11.76 6.36 -11.74
C VAL A 399 10.51 5.97 -12.54
N MET A 400 9.88 4.85 -12.20
CA MET A 400 8.71 4.37 -12.93
C MET A 400 7.51 5.32 -12.80
N VAL A 401 7.23 5.83 -11.61
CA VAL A 401 6.16 6.80 -11.40
C VAL A 401 6.46 8.10 -12.14
N SER A 402 7.71 8.61 -12.08
CA SER A 402 8.09 9.83 -12.80
C SER A 402 7.91 9.73 -14.32
N LEU A 403 8.15 8.55 -14.89
CA LEU A 403 8.06 8.33 -16.34
C LEU A 403 6.65 8.01 -16.82
N PHE A 404 5.86 7.32 -16.00
CA PHE A 404 4.61 6.70 -16.46
C PHE A 404 3.34 7.23 -15.80
N ALA A 405 3.41 8.00 -14.70
CA ALA A 405 2.22 8.53 -14.03
C ALA A 405 1.29 9.27 -15.00
N ASN A 406 1.83 10.17 -15.82
CA ASN A 406 1.04 10.92 -16.81
C ASN A 406 0.36 10.00 -17.84
N ASN A 407 0.97 8.86 -18.22
CA ASN A 407 0.37 7.92 -19.16
C ASN A 407 -0.85 7.19 -18.54
N PHE A 408 -0.82 6.92 -17.24
CA PHE A 408 -1.97 6.39 -16.51
C PHE A 408 -3.06 7.45 -16.37
N PHE A 409 -2.69 8.63 -15.91
CA PHE A 409 -3.62 9.74 -15.64
C PHE A 409 -4.33 10.23 -16.89
N ALA A 410 -3.64 10.33 -18.04
CA ALA A 410 -4.23 10.68 -19.32
C ALA A 410 -5.33 9.71 -19.80
N LYS A 411 -5.42 8.52 -19.21
CA LYS A 411 -6.46 7.51 -19.46
C LYS A 411 -7.51 7.45 -18.36
N ASP A 412 -7.59 8.47 -17.51
CA ASP A 412 -8.42 8.52 -16.29
C ASP A 412 -8.11 7.38 -15.28
N LEU A 413 -6.93 6.78 -15.39
CA LEU A 413 -6.43 5.79 -14.45
C LEU A 413 -5.72 6.50 -13.30
N VAL A 414 -6.52 7.07 -12.40
CA VAL A 414 -6.07 7.78 -11.20
C VAL A 414 -6.48 6.98 -9.96
N PRO A 415 -5.65 6.91 -8.91
CA PRO A 415 -6.06 6.27 -7.67
C PRO A 415 -7.39 6.86 -7.16
N PRO A 416 -8.41 6.04 -6.86
CA PRO A 416 -9.75 6.54 -6.52
C PRO A 416 -9.78 7.45 -5.29
N VAL A 417 -8.89 7.23 -4.34
CA VAL A 417 -8.76 8.04 -3.11
C VAL A 417 -8.37 9.49 -3.40
N ASP A 418 -7.63 9.74 -4.50
CA ASP A 418 -7.19 11.09 -4.88
C ASP A 418 -8.38 11.97 -5.26
N LYS A 419 -9.40 11.38 -5.90
CA LYS A 419 -10.66 12.09 -6.20
C LYS A 419 -11.37 12.52 -4.90
N THR A 420 -11.28 11.71 -3.84
CA THR A 420 -11.87 12.08 -2.54
C THR A 420 -11.10 13.20 -1.86
N TYR A 421 -9.76 13.15 -1.88
CA TYR A 421 -8.94 14.25 -1.34
C TYR A 421 -9.17 15.55 -2.11
N ALA A 422 -9.11 15.50 -3.44
CA ALA A 422 -9.30 16.67 -4.30
C ALA A 422 -10.67 17.33 -4.05
N ILE A 423 -11.75 16.56 -4.06
CA ILE A 423 -13.10 17.07 -3.79
C ILE A 423 -13.19 17.65 -2.38
N THR A 424 -12.57 17.03 -1.38
CA THR A 424 -12.56 17.54 0.00
C THR A 424 -11.84 18.89 0.07
N ILE A 425 -10.71 19.06 -0.62
CA ILE A 425 -9.96 20.31 -0.68
C ILE A 425 -10.78 21.39 -1.40
N GLU A 426 -11.34 21.09 -2.56
CA GLU A 426 -12.07 22.04 -3.40
C GLU A 426 -13.40 22.49 -2.78
N SER A 427 -14.13 21.57 -2.16
CA SER A 427 -15.43 21.86 -1.55
C SER A 427 -15.31 22.64 -0.25
N GLY A 428 -14.20 22.55 0.45
CA GLY A 428 -14.04 23.08 1.78
C GLY A 428 -14.92 22.35 2.82
N LEU A 429 -14.91 22.86 4.05
CA LEU A 429 -15.75 22.33 5.14
C LEU A 429 -17.16 22.94 5.16
N THR A 430 -17.44 23.93 4.32
CA THR A 430 -18.69 24.71 4.30
C THR A 430 -19.29 24.69 2.90
N GLY A 431 -20.64 24.78 2.84
CA GLY A 431 -21.38 24.82 1.59
C GLY A 431 -22.14 23.54 1.26
N ASN A 432 -22.87 23.55 0.13
CA ASN A 432 -23.74 22.43 -0.27
C ASN A 432 -22.98 21.12 -0.46
N VAL A 433 -21.78 21.16 -1.00
CA VAL A 433 -20.95 19.96 -1.23
C VAL A 433 -20.48 19.40 0.12
N GLY A 434 -20.00 20.23 1.03
CA GLY A 434 -19.60 19.80 2.37
C GLY A 434 -20.76 19.14 3.13
N MET A 435 -21.98 19.68 3.01
CA MET A 435 -23.19 19.09 3.60
C MET A 435 -23.51 17.71 3.01
N LEU A 436 -23.41 17.54 1.68
CA LEU A 436 -23.62 16.26 1.01
C LEU A 436 -22.55 15.23 1.42
N LEU A 437 -21.29 15.63 1.52
CA LEU A 437 -20.20 14.76 2.00
C LEU A 437 -20.48 14.27 3.42
N LEU A 438 -20.91 15.17 4.34
CA LEU A 438 -21.28 14.82 5.71
C LEU A 438 -22.50 13.91 5.77
N LEU A 439 -23.53 14.18 4.96
CA LEU A 439 -24.73 13.34 4.88
C LEU A 439 -24.37 11.90 4.48
N TRP A 440 -23.57 11.74 3.44
CA TRP A 440 -23.17 10.42 2.95
C TRP A 440 -22.03 9.78 3.76
N ALA A 441 -21.36 10.54 4.63
CA ALA A 441 -20.45 9.97 5.61
C ALA A 441 -21.18 9.08 6.63
N ILE A 442 -22.45 9.37 6.95
CA ILE A 442 -23.24 8.59 7.91
C ILE A 442 -23.40 7.12 7.48
N PRO A 443 -23.94 6.79 6.29
CA PRO A 443 -24.05 5.39 5.87
C PRO A 443 -22.69 4.71 5.71
N GLY A 444 -21.64 5.41 5.23
CA GLY A 444 -20.29 4.87 5.18
C GLY A 444 -19.76 4.48 6.56
N ALA A 445 -19.97 5.35 7.55
CA ALA A 445 -19.62 5.11 8.95
C ALA A 445 -20.36 3.90 9.53
N ILE A 446 -21.68 3.79 9.30
CA ILE A 446 -22.52 2.69 9.80
C ILE A 446 -22.04 1.35 9.20
N ILE A 447 -21.82 1.28 7.89
CA ILE A 447 -21.37 0.04 7.23
C ILE A 447 -20.00 -0.38 7.75
N GLN A 448 -19.07 0.58 7.94
CA GLN A 448 -17.76 0.30 8.52
C GLN A 448 -17.87 -0.17 9.97
N LEU A 449 -18.75 0.44 10.77
CA LEU A 449 -18.99 0.04 12.16
C LEU A 449 -19.49 -1.41 12.25
N ILE A 450 -20.45 -1.78 11.41
CA ILE A 450 -21.01 -3.15 11.33
C ILE A 450 -19.93 -4.14 10.89
N GLY A 451 -19.15 -3.79 9.87
CA GLY A 451 -18.06 -4.64 9.36
C GLY A 451 -16.94 -4.88 10.36
N GLY A 452 -16.67 -3.89 11.17
CA GLY A 452 -15.56 -3.91 12.13
C GLY A 452 -14.17 -3.75 11.45
N PRO A 453 -13.10 -3.66 12.27
CA PRO A 453 -11.76 -3.31 11.78
C PRO A 453 -11.15 -4.37 10.85
N LYS A 454 -11.51 -5.65 11.00
CA LYS A 454 -10.96 -6.75 10.18
C LYS A 454 -11.64 -6.90 8.83
N ARG A 455 -12.94 -6.59 8.71
CA ARG A 455 -13.70 -6.81 7.47
C ARG A 455 -13.72 -5.59 6.55
N GLN A 456 -13.50 -4.40 7.06
CA GLN A 456 -13.35 -3.13 6.31
C GLN A 456 -14.46 -2.88 5.26
N MET A 457 -15.68 -3.27 5.61
CA MET A 457 -16.78 -3.31 4.66
C MET A 457 -17.13 -1.93 4.09
N GLY A 458 -17.10 -0.87 4.92
CA GLY A 458 -17.40 0.49 4.50
C GLY A 458 -16.38 1.07 3.54
N ILE A 459 -15.09 0.89 3.86
CA ILE A 459 -13.98 1.38 3.00
C ILE A 459 -14.03 0.71 1.64
N LEU A 460 -14.16 -0.61 1.60
CA LEU A 460 -14.14 -1.35 0.33
C LEU A 460 -15.39 -1.09 -0.52
N LEU A 461 -16.57 -0.92 0.11
CA LEU A 461 -17.77 -0.48 -0.60
C LEU A 461 -17.55 0.90 -1.25
N ALA A 462 -17.05 1.86 -0.47
CA ALA A 462 -16.80 3.21 -0.96
C ALA A 462 -15.72 3.23 -2.06
N THR A 463 -14.66 2.44 -1.92
CA THR A 463 -13.65 2.28 -2.99
C THR A 463 -14.28 1.76 -4.28
N GLY A 464 -15.12 0.72 -4.19
CA GLY A 464 -15.84 0.21 -5.36
C GLY A 464 -16.77 1.24 -6.00
N LEU A 465 -17.45 2.04 -5.18
CA LEU A 465 -18.34 3.13 -5.65
C LEU A 465 -17.57 4.29 -6.33
N LEU A 466 -16.28 4.48 -6.04
CA LEU A 466 -15.45 5.49 -6.70
C LEU A 466 -15.02 5.10 -8.13
N ILE A 467 -15.14 3.82 -8.49
CA ILE A 467 -14.63 3.24 -9.74
C ILE A 467 -15.79 2.87 -10.66
N ILE A 468 -15.77 3.35 -11.91
CA ILE A 468 -16.74 2.95 -12.94
C ILE A 468 -16.19 1.74 -13.70
N ASN A 469 -16.31 0.55 -13.12
CA ASN A 469 -15.87 -0.68 -13.75
C ASN A 469 -16.76 -1.88 -13.37
N PRO A 470 -17.95 -2.02 -13.97
CA PRO A 470 -18.84 -3.14 -13.66
C PRO A 470 -18.25 -4.51 -14.06
N ILE A 471 -17.37 -4.58 -15.05
CA ILE A 471 -16.68 -5.82 -15.44
C ILE A 471 -15.79 -6.31 -14.30
N ALA A 472 -15.04 -5.41 -13.65
CA ALA A 472 -14.27 -5.74 -12.45
C ALA A 472 -15.19 -6.20 -11.30
N GLY A 473 -16.36 -5.58 -11.14
CA GLY A 473 -17.37 -6.00 -10.17
C GLY A 473 -17.79 -7.46 -10.37
N TRP A 474 -18.17 -7.83 -11.59
CA TRP A 474 -18.51 -9.22 -11.93
C TRP A 474 -17.32 -10.17 -11.76
N ALA A 475 -16.10 -9.74 -12.13
CA ALA A 475 -14.89 -10.55 -11.96
C ALA A 475 -14.62 -10.87 -10.48
N VAL A 476 -14.75 -9.87 -9.59
CA VAL A 476 -14.62 -10.07 -8.13
C VAL A 476 -15.68 -11.04 -7.62
N MET A 477 -16.96 -10.85 -7.97
CA MET A 477 -18.05 -11.70 -7.50
C MET A 477 -17.89 -13.15 -7.98
N ALA A 478 -17.51 -13.34 -9.26
CA ALA A 478 -17.21 -14.67 -9.81
C ALA A 478 -16.00 -15.31 -9.10
N GLY A 479 -14.94 -14.57 -8.86
CA GLY A 479 -13.76 -15.06 -8.13
C GLY A 479 -14.10 -15.49 -6.69
N ILE A 480 -14.89 -14.70 -5.96
CA ILE A 480 -15.37 -15.06 -4.60
C ILE A 480 -16.21 -16.34 -4.64
N LEU A 481 -17.12 -16.46 -5.61
CA LEU A 481 -17.96 -17.66 -5.76
C LEU A 481 -17.09 -18.89 -6.01
N ILE A 482 -16.16 -18.82 -6.96
CA ILE A 482 -15.23 -19.92 -7.28
C ILE A 482 -14.39 -20.27 -6.06
N ARG A 483 -13.80 -19.27 -5.37
CA ARG A 483 -13.02 -19.48 -4.14
C ARG A 483 -13.84 -20.24 -3.10
N THR A 484 -15.07 -19.82 -2.86
CA THR A 484 -15.96 -20.44 -1.87
C THR A 484 -16.27 -21.89 -2.22
N ILE A 485 -16.56 -22.18 -3.51
CA ILE A 485 -16.81 -23.54 -4.00
C ILE A 485 -15.56 -24.41 -3.84
N VAL A 486 -14.40 -23.92 -4.28
CA VAL A 486 -13.13 -24.67 -4.22
C VAL A 486 -12.76 -25.00 -2.77
N LEU A 487 -12.87 -24.04 -1.85
CA LEU A 487 -12.60 -24.28 -0.43
C LEU A 487 -13.59 -25.27 0.20
N LYS A 488 -14.85 -25.23 -0.22
CA LYS A 488 -15.87 -26.18 0.27
C LYS A 488 -15.63 -27.61 -0.25
N VAL A 489 -15.14 -27.76 -1.49
CA VAL A 489 -14.93 -29.07 -2.14
C VAL A 489 -13.57 -29.67 -1.82
N LYS A 490 -12.49 -28.86 -1.88
CA LYS A 490 -11.10 -29.32 -1.73
C LYS A 490 -10.49 -29.03 -0.35
N GLY A 491 -11.20 -28.26 0.49
CA GLY A 491 -10.72 -27.88 1.81
C GLY A 491 -9.66 -26.75 1.79
N PRO A 492 -9.16 -26.37 2.99
CA PRO A 492 -8.22 -25.25 3.16
C PRO A 492 -6.88 -25.44 2.43
N GLU A 493 -6.45 -26.67 2.15
CA GLU A 493 -5.19 -26.96 1.46
C GLU A 493 -5.12 -26.36 0.03
N ALA A 494 -6.29 -26.16 -0.61
CA ALA A 494 -6.38 -25.52 -1.91
C ALA A 494 -6.03 -24.02 -1.88
N GLU A 495 -6.04 -23.38 -0.73
CA GLU A 495 -5.85 -21.93 -0.58
C GLU A 495 -4.50 -21.46 -1.11
N ASN A 496 -3.43 -22.17 -0.80
CA ASN A 496 -2.08 -21.86 -1.29
C ASN A 496 -1.97 -21.93 -2.82
N THR A 497 -2.61 -22.91 -3.45
CA THR A 497 -2.63 -23.04 -4.92
C THR A 497 -3.44 -21.91 -5.55
N MET A 498 -4.58 -21.56 -4.96
CA MET A 498 -5.40 -20.44 -5.42
C MET A 498 -4.65 -19.10 -5.30
N TYR A 499 -3.96 -18.83 -4.19
CA TYR A 499 -3.15 -17.63 -4.02
C TYR A 499 -2.06 -17.51 -5.08
N THR A 500 -1.36 -18.63 -5.34
CA THR A 500 -0.31 -18.66 -6.36
C THR A 500 -0.86 -18.37 -7.75
N THR A 501 -1.98 -19.00 -8.13
CA THR A 501 -2.62 -18.77 -9.43
C THR A 501 -3.15 -17.35 -9.54
N ALA A 502 -3.74 -16.83 -8.47
CA ALA A 502 -4.27 -15.46 -8.39
C ALA A 502 -3.19 -14.39 -8.56
N ALA A 503 -2.04 -14.58 -7.90
CA ALA A 503 -0.88 -13.70 -8.10
C ALA A 503 -0.42 -13.71 -9.57
N GLY A 504 -0.48 -14.88 -10.23
CA GLY A 504 -0.25 -14.98 -11.66
C GLY A 504 -1.25 -14.18 -12.50
N PHE A 505 -2.56 -14.27 -12.20
CA PHE A 505 -3.59 -13.48 -12.88
C PHE A 505 -3.33 -11.97 -12.74
N ILE A 506 -3.00 -11.50 -11.55
CA ILE A 506 -2.69 -10.09 -11.29
C ILE A 506 -1.45 -9.65 -12.07
N ALA A 507 -0.37 -10.43 -12.00
CA ALA A 507 0.87 -10.12 -12.72
C ALA A 507 0.65 -10.11 -14.24
N GLY A 508 -0.07 -11.10 -14.78
CA GLY A 508 -0.38 -11.19 -16.20
C GLY A 508 -1.22 -10.02 -16.70
N ASP A 509 -2.25 -9.62 -15.94
CA ASP A 509 -3.09 -8.45 -16.21
C ASP A 509 -2.27 -7.17 -16.23
N ALA A 510 -1.45 -6.95 -15.19
CA ALA A 510 -0.62 -5.76 -15.08
C ALA A 510 0.40 -5.66 -16.22
N ILE A 511 1.07 -6.76 -16.57
CA ILE A 511 2.03 -6.82 -17.67
C ILE A 511 1.33 -6.52 -19.01
N TYR A 512 0.21 -7.19 -19.29
CA TYR A 512 -0.54 -6.96 -20.53
C TYR A 512 -1.02 -5.51 -20.63
N SER A 513 -1.65 -4.99 -19.60
CA SER A 513 -2.19 -3.62 -19.55
C SER A 513 -1.10 -2.58 -19.76
N PHE A 514 0.07 -2.76 -19.10
CA PHE A 514 1.21 -1.88 -19.27
C PHE A 514 1.72 -1.86 -20.70
N PHE A 515 2.06 -3.02 -21.29
CA PHE A 515 2.56 -3.07 -22.65
C PHE A 515 1.53 -2.62 -23.69
N SER A 516 0.25 -3.00 -23.53
CA SER A 516 -0.82 -2.54 -24.40
C SER A 516 -1.00 -1.02 -24.33
N SER A 517 -0.74 -0.41 -23.16
CA SER A 517 -0.82 1.03 -22.99
C SER A 517 0.29 1.78 -23.73
N ILE A 518 1.49 1.22 -23.74
CA ILE A 518 2.63 1.80 -24.48
C ILE A 518 2.44 1.62 -26.00
N TRP A 519 1.92 0.46 -26.43
CA TRP A 519 1.76 0.16 -27.87
C TRP A 519 0.64 0.95 -28.54
N LYS A 520 -0.40 1.33 -27.80
CA LYS A 520 -1.53 2.14 -28.30
C LYS A 520 -1.24 3.65 -28.37
N VAL A 521 -0.06 4.09 -27.94
CA VAL A 521 0.41 5.48 -28.03
C VAL A 521 1.12 5.78 -29.38
N LYS A 522 1.07 4.85 -30.35
CA LYS A 522 1.53 5.11 -31.72
C LYS A 522 0.38 5.54 -32.62
#